data_e8db6ea80025daaa4d244902e99b1f10
#
_entry.id   e8db6ea80025daaa4d244902e99b1f10
#
_cell.length_a   1.000
_cell.length_b   1.000
_cell.length_c   1.000
_cell.angle_alpha   90.00
_cell.angle_beta   90.00
_cell.angle_gamma   90.00
#
_symmetry.space_group_name_H-M   'P 1'
#
loop_
_entity.id
_entity.type
_entity.pdbx_description
1 polymer ?
#
loop_
_entity_poly.entity_id
_entity_poly.type
_entity_poly.pdbx_seq_one_letter_code
_entity_poly.pdbx_strand_id
1 'polypeptide(L)'
;MWPTVPSVWATDWSNCWRAKRQRPFWINGNHLMSLIADYGFVLLVMACVFGFFMAWGVGANDVANAMGTSVGSRALTIKQAIFIAMIFEFCGAYLAGGEVTETIKSGIVDASMISPDLMVLGMMSALLAAGTWLLVASMRGWPVSTTHSIVGAVIGFAAVGVSMDAVHWSGVGPIVASWVISPVLSGTVAFGLFVSVQKLIIDTDHPFLNAKRFVPLYMFLTGFMVTIVTVTKGLKHIGLNLSGSEGFFLALGVGALVMLLGVALLSRIKIDIEADKDFHYASVEKVFAVLMVFTACAMAFAHGSNDVANAVGPLAAIVGVIQSGGQMVGAKAALPSWVLLLGGVGIVIGLATYGYKVIATIGKEITELTPSRGFAAELATATTVVGASAIGLPVSTT
;
A
#
# COMPACT_ATOMS: atom_id res chain seq x y z
N MET A 1 21.72 -5.04 -57.73
CA MET A 1 22.35 -6.18 -57.07
C MET A 1 22.91 -5.71 -55.76
N TRP A 2 22.22 -5.97 -54.66
CA TRP A 2 22.70 -5.69 -53.28
C TRP A 2 23.31 -6.99 -52.72
N PRO A 3 24.45 -6.99 -52.05
CA PRO A 3 25.04 -8.20 -51.49
C PRO A 3 24.24 -8.64 -50.25
N THR A 4 23.93 -9.93 -50.18
CA THR A 4 23.27 -10.62 -49.08
C THR A 4 24.16 -10.58 -47.82
N VAL A 5 23.62 -9.98 -46.75
CA VAL A 5 24.21 -9.97 -45.42
C VAL A 5 24.08 -11.38 -44.84
N PRO A 6 25.14 -12.01 -44.33
CA PRO A 6 25.06 -13.34 -43.71
C PRO A 6 24.25 -13.24 -42.39
N SER A 7 23.29 -14.16 -42.21
CA SER A 7 22.48 -14.32 -41.01
C SER A 7 23.29 -14.85 -39.83
N VAL A 8 24.05 -14.00 -39.15
CA VAL A 8 24.84 -14.36 -37.97
C VAL A 8 23.99 -14.33 -36.65
N TRP A 9 22.70 -14.09 -36.76
CA TRP A 9 21.78 -13.94 -35.58
C TRP A 9 20.91 -15.16 -35.26
N ALA A 10 21.14 -16.30 -35.93
CA ALA A 10 20.51 -17.57 -35.60
C ALA A 10 21.43 -18.41 -34.71
N THR A 11 22.04 -17.84 -33.69
CA THR A 11 22.66 -18.63 -32.62
C THR A 11 21.54 -19.19 -31.75
N ASP A 12 21.42 -20.48 -31.83
CA ASP A 12 20.50 -21.39 -31.17
C ASP A 12 20.46 -21.16 -29.67
N TRP A 13 19.54 -20.26 -29.25
CA TRP A 13 19.26 -19.97 -27.86
C TRP A 13 18.78 -21.20 -27.09
N SER A 14 18.29 -22.24 -27.80
CA SER A 14 17.87 -23.52 -27.21
C SER A 14 19.03 -24.30 -26.63
N ASN A 15 20.23 -24.20 -27.21
CA ASN A 15 21.43 -24.87 -26.71
C ASN A 15 22.09 -24.09 -25.55
N CYS A 16 21.97 -22.79 -25.51
CA CYS A 16 22.45 -21.99 -24.38
C CYS A 16 21.66 -22.30 -23.09
N TRP A 17 20.33 -22.54 -23.22
CA TRP A 17 19.47 -22.94 -22.09
C TRP A 17 19.63 -24.40 -21.68
N ARG A 18 19.96 -25.30 -22.58
CA ARG A 18 20.23 -26.71 -22.25
C ARG A 18 21.59 -26.93 -21.56
N ALA A 19 22.61 -26.15 -21.91
CA ALA A 19 23.92 -26.20 -21.25
C ALA A 19 23.88 -25.72 -19.79
N LYS A 20 22.90 -24.84 -19.40
CA LYS A 20 22.69 -24.37 -18.03
C LYS A 20 21.91 -25.33 -17.11
N ARG A 21 21.48 -26.49 -17.57
CA ARG A 21 20.95 -27.55 -16.69
C ARG A 21 22.01 -28.28 -15.87
N GLN A 22 23.29 -28.03 -16.07
CA GLN A 22 24.28 -28.36 -15.07
C GLN A 22 24.14 -27.32 -13.96
N ARG A 23 23.83 -27.78 -12.74
CA ARG A 23 23.64 -26.97 -11.54
C ARG A 23 24.73 -25.89 -11.50
N PRO A 24 24.35 -24.62 -11.23
CA PRO A 24 25.34 -23.55 -11.15
C PRO A 24 26.39 -23.97 -10.13
N PHE A 25 27.65 -23.78 -10.47
CA PHE A 25 28.85 -24.18 -9.76
C PHE A 25 28.94 -23.76 -8.29
N TRP A 26 28.03 -22.86 -7.86
CA TRP A 26 27.98 -22.25 -6.53
C TRP A 26 27.13 -22.99 -5.50
N ILE A 27 26.40 -24.04 -5.87
CA ILE A 27 25.40 -24.64 -4.98
C ILE A 27 25.69 -26.15 -4.81
N ASN A 28 26.69 -26.47 -4.01
CA ASN A 28 26.71 -27.74 -3.30
C ASN A 28 25.76 -27.62 -2.13
N GLY A 29 24.61 -28.32 -2.14
CA GLY A 29 23.54 -28.21 -1.15
C GLY A 29 23.99 -28.35 0.32
N ASN A 30 25.16 -28.96 0.59
CA ASN A 30 25.76 -29.07 1.92
C ASN A 30 26.44 -27.77 2.42
N HIS A 31 26.88 -26.88 1.53
CA HIS A 31 27.53 -25.62 1.95
C HIS A 31 26.56 -24.54 2.34
N LEU A 32 25.31 -24.58 1.84
CA LEU A 32 24.30 -23.58 2.13
C LEU A 32 23.57 -23.87 3.46
N MET A 33 23.40 -25.13 3.89
CA MET A 33 22.85 -25.41 5.24
C MET A 33 23.75 -24.90 6.36
N SER A 34 25.03 -24.64 6.08
CA SER A 34 25.96 -24.02 7.01
C SER A 34 25.74 -22.51 7.16
N LEU A 35 25.18 -21.82 6.14
CA LEU A 35 25.10 -20.34 6.13
C LEU A 35 24.14 -19.81 7.20
N ILE A 36 22.96 -20.40 7.32
CA ILE A 36 21.98 -19.99 8.37
C ILE A 36 22.49 -20.42 9.75
N ALA A 37 23.09 -21.61 9.86
CA ALA A 37 23.61 -22.08 11.13
C ALA A 37 24.79 -21.24 11.64
N ASP A 38 25.69 -20.84 10.73
CA ASP A 38 26.90 -20.10 11.10
C ASP A 38 26.69 -18.59 11.17
N TYR A 39 25.82 -18.03 10.30
CA TYR A 39 25.64 -16.59 10.13
C TYR A 39 24.20 -16.12 10.31
N GLY A 40 23.29 -16.93 10.87
CA GLY A 40 21.85 -16.61 10.97
C GLY A 40 21.56 -15.26 11.62
N PHE A 41 22.32 -14.89 12.68
CA PHE A 41 22.17 -13.59 13.33
C PHE A 41 22.58 -12.42 12.40
N VAL A 42 23.68 -12.56 11.67
CA VAL A 42 24.15 -11.53 10.72
C VAL A 42 23.15 -11.37 9.58
N LEU A 43 22.65 -12.49 9.03
CA LEU A 43 21.62 -12.48 8.00
C LEU A 43 20.32 -11.81 8.49
N LEU A 44 19.92 -12.07 9.73
CA LEU A 44 18.75 -11.43 10.33
C LEU A 44 18.94 -9.91 10.44
N VAL A 45 20.09 -9.45 10.92
CA VAL A 45 20.40 -8.01 11.00
C VAL A 45 20.39 -7.37 9.61
N MET A 46 21.03 -7.99 8.63
CA MET A 46 21.01 -7.50 7.24
C MET A 46 19.58 -7.46 6.66
N ALA A 47 18.79 -8.50 6.91
CA ALA A 47 17.39 -8.54 6.48
C ALA A 47 16.56 -7.43 7.12
N CYS A 48 16.77 -7.13 8.41
CA CYS A 48 16.13 -6.00 9.08
C CYS A 48 16.54 -4.66 8.46
N VAL A 49 17.81 -4.48 8.12
CA VAL A 49 18.29 -3.26 7.43
C VAL A 49 17.65 -3.12 6.05
N PHE A 50 17.60 -4.19 5.26
CA PHE A 50 16.98 -4.15 3.92
C PHE A 50 15.47 -4.01 3.98
N GLY A 51 14.80 -4.67 4.93
CA GLY A 51 13.38 -4.51 5.19
C GLY A 51 13.03 -3.08 5.62
N PHE A 52 13.83 -2.49 6.52
CA PHE A 52 13.69 -1.09 6.91
C PHE A 52 13.92 -0.14 5.73
N PHE A 53 14.93 -0.39 4.90
CA PHE A 53 15.23 0.39 3.70
C PHE A 53 14.07 0.32 2.68
N MET A 54 13.49 -0.87 2.48
CA MET A 54 12.30 -1.01 1.64
C MET A 54 11.10 -0.27 2.24
N ALA A 55 10.84 -0.40 3.55
CA ALA A 55 9.76 0.31 4.23
C ALA A 55 9.94 1.85 4.16
N TRP A 56 11.18 2.32 4.30
CA TRP A 56 11.52 3.72 4.07
C TRP A 56 11.17 4.13 2.62
N GLY A 57 11.49 3.31 1.64
CA GLY A 57 11.14 3.54 0.24
C GLY A 57 9.64 3.64 0.01
N VAL A 58 8.85 2.76 0.64
CA VAL A 58 7.36 2.81 0.61
C VAL A 58 6.87 4.16 1.11
N GLY A 59 7.28 4.58 2.31
CA GLY A 59 6.85 5.87 2.87
C GLY A 59 7.35 7.07 2.05
N ALA A 60 8.56 6.99 1.50
CA ALA A 60 9.15 8.07 0.69
C ALA A 60 8.44 8.30 -0.65
N ASN A 61 7.88 7.25 -1.26
CA ASN A 61 7.22 7.32 -2.56
C ASN A 61 5.70 7.38 -2.45
N ASP A 62 5.10 6.44 -1.72
CA ASP A 62 3.66 6.18 -1.80
C ASP A 62 2.80 7.08 -0.91
N VAL A 63 3.38 7.81 0.05
CA VAL A 63 2.62 8.82 0.81
C VAL A 63 1.91 9.83 -0.11
N ALA A 64 2.44 10.04 -1.30
CA ALA A 64 1.85 10.93 -2.30
C ALA A 64 0.50 10.40 -2.83
N ASN A 65 0.31 9.09 -2.86
CA ASN A 65 -0.95 8.45 -3.25
C ASN A 65 -2.04 8.68 -2.19
N ALA A 66 -1.66 8.71 -0.91
CA ALA A 66 -2.58 8.95 0.19
C ALA A 66 -2.91 10.44 0.39
N MET A 67 -1.96 11.34 0.11
CA MET A 67 -2.06 12.76 0.49
C MET A 67 -2.08 13.72 -0.71
N GLY A 68 -1.77 13.26 -1.91
CA GLY A 68 -1.63 14.12 -3.10
C GLY A 68 -2.93 14.83 -3.46
N THR A 69 -4.06 14.17 -3.37
CA THR A 69 -5.39 14.74 -3.61
C THR A 69 -5.76 15.81 -2.61
N SER A 70 -5.50 15.59 -1.32
CA SER A 70 -5.77 16.55 -0.25
C SER A 70 -4.86 17.80 -0.34
N VAL A 71 -3.62 17.64 -0.76
CA VAL A 71 -2.70 18.76 -1.00
C VAL A 71 -3.03 19.47 -2.31
N GLY A 72 -3.34 18.71 -3.38
CA GLY A 72 -3.71 19.24 -4.68
C GLY A 72 -4.98 20.09 -4.65
N SER A 73 -5.99 19.67 -3.90
CA SER A 73 -7.23 20.43 -3.68
C SER A 73 -7.08 21.58 -2.68
N ARG A 74 -5.90 21.77 -2.10
CA ARG A 74 -5.59 22.76 -1.06
C ARG A 74 -6.39 22.59 0.25
N ALA A 75 -6.96 21.41 0.49
CA ALA A 75 -7.58 21.07 1.77
C ALA A 75 -6.55 20.97 2.90
N LEU A 76 -5.32 20.48 2.57
CA LEU A 76 -4.21 20.37 3.49
C LEU A 76 -2.93 21.02 2.91
N THR A 77 -2.12 21.57 3.77
CA THR A 77 -0.73 21.92 3.42
C THR A 77 0.15 20.65 3.44
N ILE A 78 1.25 20.64 2.71
CA ILE A 78 2.19 19.48 2.69
C ILE A 78 2.62 19.09 4.11
N LYS A 79 2.89 20.05 4.99
CA LYS A 79 3.29 19.77 6.38
C LYS A 79 2.18 19.10 7.19
N GLN A 80 0.93 19.55 7.04
CA GLN A 80 -0.21 18.93 7.69
C GLN A 80 -0.47 17.52 7.15
N ALA A 81 -0.37 17.34 5.83
CA ALA A 81 -0.53 16.05 5.19
C ALA A 81 0.52 15.04 5.68
N ILE A 82 1.79 15.42 5.75
CA ILE A 82 2.86 14.58 6.31
C ILE A 82 2.57 14.21 7.76
N PHE A 83 2.18 15.17 8.61
CA PHE A 83 1.89 14.90 10.02
C PHE A 83 0.73 13.91 10.20
N ILE A 84 -0.36 14.08 9.42
CA ILE A 84 -1.50 13.17 9.41
C ILE A 84 -1.06 11.79 8.93
N ALA A 85 -0.32 11.73 7.82
CA ALA A 85 0.16 10.47 7.25
C ALA A 85 1.05 9.70 8.25
N MET A 86 1.96 10.37 8.96
CA MET A 86 2.81 9.73 9.98
C MET A 86 2.00 8.95 11.02
N ILE A 87 0.89 9.50 11.46
CA ILE A 87 0.04 8.88 12.48
C ILE A 87 -0.77 7.73 11.86
N PHE A 88 -1.50 8.03 10.79
CA PHE A 88 -2.50 7.09 10.26
C PHE A 88 -1.89 5.96 9.44
N GLU A 89 -0.79 6.20 8.70
CA GLU A 89 -0.05 5.11 8.03
C GLU A 89 0.61 4.17 9.04
N PHE A 90 1.21 4.72 10.10
CA PHE A 90 1.74 3.88 11.18
C PHE A 90 0.65 3.02 11.83
N CYS A 91 -0.49 3.64 12.17
CA CYS A 91 -1.62 2.90 12.73
C CYS A 91 -2.14 1.83 11.76
N GLY A 92 -2.29 2.15 10.47
CA GLY A 92 -2.69 1.19 9.45
C GLY A 92 -1.72 0.02 9.33
N ALA A 93 -0.43 0.32 9.23
CA ALA A 93 0.65 -0.66 9.13
C ALA A 93 0.68 -1.62 10.33
N TYR A 94 0.64 -1.07 11.53
CA TYR A 94 0.75 -1.86 12.76
C TYR A 94 -0.54 -2.61 13.10
N LEU A 95 -1.72 -1.97 12.94
CA LEU A 95 -2.99 -2.55 13.35
C LEU A 95 -3.62 -3.48 12.29
N ALA A 96 -3.37 -3.24 11.01
CA ALA A 96 -4.10 -3.93 9.94
C ALA A 96 -3.21 -4.52 8.82
N GLY A 97 -1.86 -4.44 8.94
CA GLY A 97 -0.92 -4.91 7.90
C GLY A 97 -0.70 -6.43 7.83
N GLY A 98 -1.24 -7.21 8.75
CA GLY A 98 -0.91 -8.63 8.88
C GLY A 98 -1.42 -9.52 7.75
N GLU A 99 -2.65 -9.32 7.28
CA GLU A 99 -3.29 -10.21 6.28
C GLU A 99 -2.59 -10.13 4.92
N VAL A 100 -2.27 -8.94 4.42
CA VAL A 100 -1.55 -8.74 3.15
C VAL A 100 -0.11 -9.24 3.24
N THR A 101 0.52 -9.07 4.40
CA THR A 101 1.87 -9.56 4.67
C THR A 101 1.98 -11.07 4.45
N GLU A 102 0.96 -11.85 4.88
CA GLU A 102 0.97 -13.31 4.69
C GLU A 102 0.94 -13.69 3.21
N THR A 103 0.21 -12.95 2.37
CA THR A 103 0.15 -13.18 0.92
C THR A 103 1.50 -12.92 0.24
N ILE A 104 2.19 -11.84 0.57
CA ILE A 104 3.51 -11.55 -0.01
C ILE A 104 4.56 -12.52 0.50
N LYS A 105 4.46 -12.95 1.77
CA LYS A 105 5.38 -13.88 2.41
C LYS A 105 5.34 -15.27 1.77
N SER A 106 4.16 -15.78 1.43
CA SER A 106 3.98 -17.18 1.04
C SER A 106 3.16 -17.41 -0.24
N GLY A 107 2.51 -16.36 -0.79
CA GLY A 107 1.61 -16.49 -1.94
C GLY A 107 2.26 -16.37 -3.32
N ILE A 108 3.51 -15.88 -3.40
CA ILE A 108 4.16 -15.56 -4.68
C ILE A 108 5.10 -16.68 -5.15
N VAL A 109 5.76 -17.35 -4.22
CA VAL A 109 6.76 -18.39 -4.51
C VAL A 109 6.37 -19.73 -3.90
N ASP A 110 6.69 -20.81 -4.61
CA ASP A 110 6.54 -22.17 -4.08
C ASP A 110 7.74 -22.51 -3.19
N ALA A 111 7.51 -22.39 -1.89
CA ALA A 111 8.52 -22.65 -0.89
C ALA A 111 9.05 -24.09 -0.89
N SER A 112 8.30 -25.07 -1.43
CA SER A 112 8.74 -26.47 -1.52
C SER A 112 9.85 -26.66 -2.55
N MET A 113 10.00 -25.75 -3.49
CA MET A 113 11.01 -25.78 -4.55
C MET A 113 12.28 -24.99 -4.20
N ILE A 114 12.31 -24.28 -3.08
CA ILE A 114 13.35 -23.33 -2.72
C ILE A 114 14.04 -23.79 -1.44
N SER A 115 15.38 -23.91 -1.46
CA SER A 115 16.12 -24.21 -0.24
C SER A 115 16.03 -23.04 0.77
N PRO A 116 16.11 -23.34 2.09
CA PRO A 116 16.01 -22.30 3.13
C PRO A 116 16.99 -21.13 2.94
N ASP A 117 18.26 -21.44 2.64
CA ASP A 117 19.29 -20.42 2.44
C ASP A 117 19.02 -19.57 1.20
N LEU A 118 18.57 -20.20 0.12
CA LEU A 118 18.22 -19.50 -1.12
C LEU A 118 16.98 -18.62 -0.92
N MET A 119 16.02 -19.05 -0.09
CA MET A 119 14.87 -18.22 0.30
C MET A 119 15.33 -16.96 1.04
N VAL A 120 16.22 -17.08 2.02
CA VAL A 120 16.76 -15.95 2.77
C VAL A 120 17.47 -14.97 1.82
N LEU A 121 18.42 -15.46 1.02
CA LEU A 121 19.18 -14.61 0.09
C LEU A 121 18.30 -13.99 -1.00
N GLY A 122 17.34 -14.74 -1.51
CA GLY A 122 16.41 -14.28 -2.53
C GLY A 122 15.47 -13.18 -2.04
N MET A 123 14.88 -13.35 -0.87
CA MET A 123 14.02 -12.32 -0.26
C MET A 123 14.83 -11.07 0.14
N MET A 124 16.08 -11.23 0.62
CA MET A 124 16.98 -10.10 0.85
C MET A 124 17.30 -9.35 -0.45
N SER A 125 17.56 -10.08 -1.53
CA SER A 125 17.82 -9.50 -2.86
C SER A 125 16.61 -8.75 -3.38
N ALA A 126 15.40 -9.29 -3.19
CA ALA A 126 14.15 -8.64 -3.59
C ALA A 126 13.91 -7.33 -2.81
N LEU A 127 14.13 -7.33 -1.49
CA LEU A 127 14.03 -6.13 -0.66
C LEU A 127 15.02 -5.04 -1.09
N LEU A 128 16.26 -5.43 -1.34
CA LEU A 128 17.30 -4.49 -1.76
C LEU A 128 17.03 -3.92 -3.15
N ALA A 129 16.62 -4.77 -4.11
CA ALA A 129 16.33 -4.35 -5.47
C ALA A 129 15.13 -3.39 -5.53
N ALA A 130 14.01 -3.75 -4.89
CA ALA A 130 12.83 -2.90 -4.83
C ALA A 130 13.10 -1.60 -4.07
N GLY A 131 13.75 -1.67 -2.90
CA GLY A 131 14.12 -0.48 -2.13
C GLY A 131 15.05 0.48 -2.90
N THR A 132 16.03 -0.05 -3.65
CA THR A 132 16.91 0.74 -4.51
C THR A 132 16.13 1.43 -5.64
N TRP A 133 15.19 0.71 -6.26
CA TRP A 133 14.30 1.30 -7.27
C TRP A 133 13.48 2.46 -6.69
N LEU A 134 12.88 2.25 -5.51
CA LEU A 134 12.11 3.29 -4.82
C LEU A 134 12.95 4.49 -4.43
N LEU A 135 14.20 4.28 -3.98
CA LEU A 135 15.14 5.36 -3.72
C LEU A 135 15.36 6.22 -4.98
N VAL A 136 15.66 5.59 -6.12
CA VAL A 136 15.88 6.29 -7.40
C VAL A 136 14.62 7.05 -7.82
N ALA A 137 13.44 6.43 -7.74
CA ALA A 137 12.16 7.04 -8.08
C ALA A 137 11.85 8.25 -7.18
N SER A 138 11.98 8.09 -5.85
CA SER A 138 11.71 9.15 -4.88
C SER A 138 12.68 10.33 -5.01
N MET A 139 13.97 10.07 -5.30
CA MET A 139 14.94 11.14 -5.57
C MET A 139 14.57 12.00 -6.76
N ARG A 140 13.88 11.41 -7.76
CA ARG A 140 13.40 12.09 -8.97
C ARG A 140 11.96 12.59 -8.88
N GLY A 141 11.27 12.32 -7.77
CA GLY A 141 9.85 12.67 -7.60
C GLY A 141 8.90 11.85 -8.48
N TRP A 142 9.33 10.66 -8.93
CA TRP A 142 8.48 9.78 -9.75
C TRP A 142 7.55 8.96 -8.86
N PRO A 143 6.22 9.07 -9.03
CA PRO A 143 5.29 8.15 -8.38
C PRO A 143 5.37 6.78 -9.08
N VAL A 144 5.74 5.75 -8.33
CA VAL A 144 5.86 4.37 -8.84
C VAL A 144 5.19 3.40 -7.88
N SER A 145 4.62 2.31 -8.39
CA SER A 145 4.00 1.30 -7.53
C SER A 145 5.05 0.49 -6.76
N THR A 146 4.99 0.57 -5.44
CA THR A 146 5.83 -0.23 -4.55
C THR A 146 5.42 -1.69 -4.56
N THR A 147 4.12 -1.98 -4.66
CA THR A 147 3.59 -3.35 -4.77
C THR A 147 4.07 -4.03 -6.06
N HIS A 148 3.99 -3.36 -7.21
CA HIS A 148 4.54 -3.90 -8.46
C HIS A 148 6.04 -4.16 -8.36
N SER A 149 6.76 -3.26 -7.70
CA SER A 149 8.21 -3.35 -7.54
C SER A 149 8.62 -4.59 -6.73
N ILE A 150 8.00 -4.81 -5.56
CA ILE A 150 8.36 -5.96 -4.72
C ILE A 150 7.85 -7.29 -5.27
N VAL A 151 6.61 -7.33 -5.80
CA VAL A 151 6.08 -8.54 -6.43
C VAL A 151 6.95 -8.94 -7.62
N GLY A 152 7.32 -7.96 -8.47
CA GLY A 152 8.23 -8.20 -9.60
C GLY A 152 9.62 -8.66 -9.15
N ALA A 153 10.17 -8.09 -8.08
CA ALA A 153 11.47 -8.49 -7.53
C ALA A 153 11.45 -9.94 -6.98
N VAL A 154 10.38 -10.33 -6.27
CA VAL A 154 10.21 -11.69 -5.75
C VAL A 154 10.00 -12.71 -6.89
N ILE A 155 9.18 -12.38 -7.89
CA ILE A 155 9.00 -13.20 -9.10
C ILE A 155 10.34 -13.34 -9.84
N GLY A 156 11.07 -12.23 -10.03
CA GLY A 156 12.38 -12.22 -10.70
C GLY A 156 13.39 -13.09 -9.98
N PHE A 157 13.47 -13.03 -8.67
CA PHE A 157 14.28 -13.91 -7.85
C PHE A 157 13.91 -15.38 -8.07
N ALA A 158 12.63 -15.75 -7.95
CA ALA A 158 12.19 -17.13 -8.09
C ALA A 158 12.46 -17.68 -9.51
N ALA A 159 12.08 -16.92 -10.54
CA ALA A 159 12.20 -17.32 -11.93
C ALA A 159 13.66 -17.47 -12.39
N VAL A 160 14.55 -16.55 -11.97
CA VAL A 160 15.96 -16.54 -12.40
C VAL A 160 16.87 -17.30 -11.44
N GLY A 161 16.63 -17.17 -10.13
CA GLY A 161 17.45 -17.82 -9.10
C GLY A 161 17.13 -19.29 -8.90
N VAL A 162 15.91 -19.75 -9.22
CA VAL A 162 15.45 -21.13 -9.07
C VAL A 162 14.96 -21.69 -10.41
N SER A 163 13.72 -21.41 -10.77
CA SER A 163 13.10 -21.76 -12.05
C SER A 163 11.75 -21.03 -12.21
N MET A 164 11.23 -20.98 -13.43
CA MET A 164 9.87 -20.44 -13.68
C MET A 164 8.77 -21.23 -12.95
N ASP A 165 9.00 -22.51 -12.65
CA ASP A 165 8.07 -23.38 -11.93
C ASP A 165 8.05 -23.08 -10.42
N ALA A 166 9.07 -22.41 -9.89
CA ALA A 166 9.10 -21.95 -8.51
C ALA A 166 8.22 -20.72 -8.26
N VAL A 167 7.68 -20.09 -9.31
CA VAL A 167 6.70 -19.02 -9.20
C VAL A 167 5.31 -19.62 -9.03
N HIS A 168 4.63 -19.25 -7.94
CA HIS A 168 3.28 -19.71 -7.65
C HIS A 168 2.24 -18.92 -8.48
N TRP A 169 2.14 -19.25 -9.77
CA TRP A 169 1.32 -18.49 -10.73
C TRP A 169 -0.17 -18.39 -10.36
N SER A 170 -0.72 -19.40 -9.66
CA SER A 170 -2.10 -19.33 -9.14
C SER A 170 -2.27 -18.29 -8.03
N GLY A 171 -1.22 -17.98 -7.28
CA GLY A 171 -1.20 -16.89 -6.30
C GLY A 171 -0.93 -15.53 -6.94
N VAL A 172 -0.04 -15.49 -7.94
CA VAL A 172 0.30 -14.26 -8.69
C VAL A 172 -0.87 -13.76 -9.54
N GLY A 173 -1.63 -14.67 -10.15
CA GLY A 173 -2.76 -14.33 -11.03
C GLY A 173 -3.76 -13.35 -10.41
N PRO A 174 -4.33 -13.62 -9.21
CA PRO A 174 -5.21 -12.70 -8.51
C PRO A 174 -4.57 -11.34 -8.19
N ILE A 175 -3.27 -11.32 -7.86
CA ILE A 175 -2.52 -10.08 -7.59
C ILE A 175 -2.47 -9.22 -8.86
N VAL A 176 -2.08 -9.79 -9.99
CA VAL A 176 -2.03 -9.08 -11.28
C VAL A 176 -3.43 -8.65 -11.73
N ALA A 177 -4.45 -9.49 -11.55
CA ALA A 177 -5.83 -9.13 -11.84
C ALA A 177 -6.31 -7.94 -11.00
N SER A 178 -5.89 -7.84 -9.74
CA SER A 178 -6.25 -6.74 -8.85
C SER A 178 -5.73 -5.39 -9.37
N TRP A 179 -4.63 -5.35 -10.09
CA TRP A 179 -4.06 -4.12 -10.66
C TRP A 179 -4.96 -3.48 -11.73
N VAL A 180 -5.84 -4.27 -12.34
CA VAL A 180 -6.86 -3.80 -13.29
C VAL A 180 -8.21 -3.59 -12.60
N ILE A 181 -8.59 -4.51 -11.72
CA ILE A 181 -9.90 -4.50 -11.05
C ILE A 181 -9.99 -3.35 -10.05
N SER A 182 -8.93 -3.10 -9.25
CA SER A 182 -8.99 -2.09 -8.19
C SER A 182 -9.20 -0.66 -8.73
N PRO A 183 -8.52 -0.16 -9.78
CA PRO A 183 -8.80 1.18 -10.29
C PRO A 183 -10.18 1.29 -10.94
N VAL A 184 -10.68 0.24 -11.59
CA VAL A 184 -12.04 0.22 -12.17
C VAL A 184 -13.09 0.28 -11.05
N LEU A 185 -12.92 -0.52 -10.01
CA LEU A 185 -13.82 -0.53 -8.85
C LEU A 185 -13.79 0.81 -8.12
N SER A 186 -12.59 1.31 -7.78
CA SER A 186 -12.41 2.59 -7.11
C SER A 186 -12.99 3.74 -7.94
N GLY A 187 -12.72 3.78 -9.24
CA GLY A 187 -13.27 4.78 -10.16
C GLY A 187 -14.79 4.74 -10.23
N THR A 188 -15.39 3.55 -10.25
CA THR A 188 -16.85 3.38 -10.26
C THR A 188 -17.48 3.89 -8.95
N VAL A 189 -16.89 3.55 -7.80
CA VAL A 189 -17.34 4.04 -6.49
C VAL A 189 -17.18 5.55 -6.39
N ALA A 190 -16.03 6.10 -6.82
CA ALA A 190 -15.76 7.54 -6.84
C ALA A 190 -16.79 8.30 -7.70
N PHE A 191 -17.09 7.76 -8.89
CA PHE A 191 -18.13 8.31 -9.77
C PHE A 191 -19.50 8.32 -9.07
N GLY A 192 -19.90 7.21 -8.45
CA GLY A 192 -21.17 7.12 -7.71
C GLY A 192 -21.24 8.11 -6.54
N LEU A 193 -20.16 8.23 -5.77
CA LEU A 193 -20.04 9.21 -4.68
C LEU A 193 -20.15 10.64 -5.22
N PHE A 194 -19.44 10.98 -6.29
CA PHE A 194 -19.47 12.31 -6.86
C PHE A 194 -20.85 12.65 -7.44
N VAL A 195 -21.52 11.73 -8.14
CA VAL A 195 -22.90 11.89 -8.62
C VAL A 195 -23.86 12.12 -7.45
N SER A 196 -23.67 11.45 -6.32
CA SER A 196 -24.48 11.66 -5.12
C SER A 196 -24.29 13.07 -4.55
N VAL A 197 -23.05 13.57 -4.51
CA VAL A 197 -22.74 14.96 -4.11
C VAL A 197 -23.36 15.96 -5.06
N GLN A 198 -23.22 15.71 -6.36
CA GLN A 198 -23.79 16.61 -7.37
C GLN A 198 -25.31 16.75 -7.18
N LYS A 199 -26.03 15.64 -7.08
CA LYS A 199 -27.50 15.64 -6.94
C LYS A 199 -28.00 16.12 -5.58
N LEU A 200 -27.31 15.78 -4.49
CA LEU A 200 -27.77 16.09 -3.14
C LEU A 200 -27.33 17.46 -2.63
N ILE A 201 -26.24 18.01 -3.21
CA ILE A 201 -25.60 19.22 -2.68
C ILE A 201 -25.44 20.27 -3.78
N ILE A 202 -24.70 20.00 -4.85
CA ILE A 202 -24.26 21.01 -5.83
C ILE A 202 -25.43 21.53 -6.66
N ASP A 203 -26.21 20.62 -7.28
CA ASP A 203 -27.31 20.95 -8.19
C ASP A 203 -28.62 21.24 -7.44
N THR A 204 -28.53 21.99 -6.33
CA THR A 204 -29.68 22.31 -5.50
C THR A 204 -29.77 23.83 -5.27
N ASP A 205 -30.98 24.33 -4.87
CA ASP A 205 -31.21 25.75 -4.63
C ASP A 205 -30.37 26.33 -3.46
N HIS A 206 -29.92 25.44 -2.53
CA HIS A 206 -29.16 25.84 -1.34
C HIS A 206 -27.93 24.95 -1.10
N PRO A 207 -26.92 24.98 -1.97
CA PRO A 207 -25.78 24.04 -1.93
C PRO A 207 -25.03 24.06 -0.60
N PHE A 208 -24.82 25.23 0.00
CA PHE A 208 -24.12 25.38 1.28
C PHE A 208 -24.85 24.72 2.45
N LEU A 209 -26.18 24.93 2.53
CA LEU A 209 -27.00 24.30 3.59
C LEU A 209 -27.06 22.80 3.41
N ASN A 210 -27.19 22.33 2.16
CA ASN A 210 -27.18 20.91 1.85
C ASN A 210 -25.81 20.29 2.09
N ALA A 211 -24.69 20.98 1.82
CA ALA A 211 -23.36 20.52 2.22
C ALA A 211 -23.29 20.28 3.72
N LYS A 212 -23.71 21.23 4.55
CA LYS A 212 -23.73 21.06 6.02
C LYS A 212 -24.63 19.93 6.50
N ARG A 213 -25.69 19.60 5.75
CA ARG A 213 -26.62 18.50 6.08
C ARG A 213 -26.09 17.14 5.68
N PHE A 214 -25.51 17.00 4.49
CA PHE A 214 -25.14 15.70 3.90
C PHE A 214 -23.68 15.33 4.11
N VAL A 215 -22.74 16.28 4.22
CA VAL A 215 -21.32 15.98 4.45
C VAL A 215 -21.09 15.16 5.73
N PRO A 216 -21.78 15.39 6.87
CA PRO A 216 -21.66 14.52 8.04
C PRO A 216 -21.97 13.04 7.77
N LEU A 217 -22.85 12.73 6.80
CA LEU A 217 -23.15 11.35 6.41
C LEU A 217 -21.95 10.71 5.70
N TYR A 218 -21.25 11.43 4.82
CA TYR A 218 -20.01 10.94 4.22
C TYR A 218 -18.91 10.76 5.27
N MET A 219 -18.85 11.62 6.29
CA MET A 219 -17.94 11.45 7.43
C MET A 219 -18.28 10.21 8.24
N PHE A 220 -19.57 9.92 8.46
CA PHE A 220 -20.02 8.66 9.05
C PHE A 220 -19.51 7.45 8.23
N LEU A 221 -19.74 7.46 6.91
CA LEU A 221 -19.29 6.38 6.03
C LEU A 221 -17.78 6.16 6.12
N THR A 222 -17.01 7.24 6.15
CA THR A 222 -15.54 7.16 6.28
C THR A 222 -15.13 6.45 7.58
N GLY A 223 -15.65 6.90 8.72
CA GLY A 223 -15.35 6.30 10.03
C GLY A 223 -15.85 4.86 10.14
N PHE A 224 -17.05 4.58 9.64
CA PHE A 224 -17.64 3.24 9.63
C PHE A 224 -16.82 2.26 8.81
N MET A 225 -16.46 2.62 7.56
CA MET A 225 -15.74 1.72 6.64
C MET A 225 -14.35 1.37 7.15
N VAL A 226 -13.58 2.34 7.62
CA VAL A 226 -12.25 2.06 8.19
C VAL A 226 -12.37 1.18 9.41
N THR A 227 -13.31 1.47 10.31
CA THR A 227 -13.46 0.74 11.57
C THR A 227 -13.92 -0.70 11.34
N ILE A 228 -14.94 -0.93 10.49
CA ILE A 228 -15.49 -2.27 10.30
C ILE A 228 -14.41 -3.24 9.75
N VAL A 229 -13.59 -2.78 8.81
CA VAL A 229 -12.54 -3.62 8.24
C VAL A 229 -11.40 -3.83 9.24
N THR A 230 -10.96 -2.77 9.93
CA THR A 230 -9.91 -2.86 10.95
C THR A 230 -10.27 -3.88 12.04
N VAL A 231 -11.50 -3.81 12.52
CA VAL A 231 -11.96 -4.66 13.63
C VAL A 231 -12.18 -6.10 13.19
N THR A 232 -12.74 -6.32 12.00
CA THR A 232 -13.05 -7.68 11.53
C THR A 232 -11.81 -8.48 11.12
N LYS A 233 -10.74 -7.80 10.69
CA LYS A 233 -9.55 -8.46 10.10
C LYS A 233 -8.24 -8.01 10.76
N GLY A 234 -8.08 -6.70 11.01
CA GLY A 234 -6.80 -6.14 11.43
C GLY A 234 -6.38 -6.51 12.86
N LEU A 235 -7.30 -6.56 13.80
CA LEU A 235 -6.96 -6.69 15.23
C LEU A 235 -6.65 -8.11 15.70
N LYS A 236 -6.77 -9.12 14.85
CA LYS A 236 -6.51 -10.53 15.20
C LYS A 236 -5.08 -10.78 15.67
N HIS A 237 -4.10 -10.11 15.05
CA HIS A 237 -2.69 -10.31 15.40
C HIS A 237 -2.29 -9.70 16.76
N ILE A 238 -3.10 -8.79 17.31
CA ILE A 238 -2.92 -8.26 18.67
C ILE A 238 -3.82 -8.97 19.70
N GLY A 239 -4.45 -10.08 19.33
CA GLY A 239 -5.26 -10.92 20.22
C GLY A 239 -6.69 -10.42 20.44
N LEU A 240 -7.13 -9.37 19.77
CA LEU A 240 -8.51 -8.89 19.83
C LEU A 240 -9.36 -9.57 18.78
N ASN A 241 -10.12 -10.57 19.18
CA ASN A 241 -11.06 -11.31 18.34
C ASN A 241 -12.49 -10.87 18.67
N LEU A 242 -12.95 -9.82 18.00
CA LEU A 242 -14.35 -9.39 18.11
C LEU A 242 -15.24 -10.23 17.18
N SER A 243 -16.43 -10.56 17.65
CA SER A 243 -17.45 -11.18 16.79
C SER A 243 -17.92 -10.20 15.70
N GLY A 244 -18.48 -10.73 14.62
CA GLY A 244 -18.97 -9.87 13.54
C GLY A 244 -20.00 -8.83 14.00
N SER A 245 -20.85 -9.16 14.98
CA SER A 245 -21.82 -8.24 15.57
C SER A 245 -21.16 -7.15 16.43
N GLU A 246 -20.22 -7.51 17.28
CA GLU A 246 -19.46 -6.55 18.10
C GLU A 246 -18.69 -5.56 17.22
N GLY A 247 -18.01 -6.07 16.18
CA GLY A 247 -17.31 -5.26 15.19
C GLY A 247 -18.25 -4.30 14.46
N PHE A 248 -19.44 -4.76 14.09
CA PHE A 248 -20.45 -3.93 13.43
C PHE A 248 -20.95 -2.80 14.34
N PHE A 249 -21.31 -3.09 15.59
CA PHE A 249 -21.75 -2.07 16.53
C PHE A 249 -20.64 -1.08 16.89
N LEU A 250 -19.40 -1.55 17.02
CA LEU A 250 -18.25 -0.65 17.22
C LEU A 250 -18.06 0.30 16.02
N ALA A 251 -18.16 -0.22 14.80
CA ALA A 251 -18.06 0.59 13.58
C ALA A 251 -19.20 1.62 13.49
N LEU A 252 -20.42 1.24 13.86
CA LEU A 252 -21.54 2.19 13.95
C LEU A 252 -21.24 3.30 14.97
N GLY A 253 -20.72 2.95 16.15
CA GLY A 253 -20.37 3.91 17.20
C GLY A 253 -19.28 4.88 16.77
N VAL A 254 -18.20 4.39 16.16
CA VAL A 254 -17.11 5.22 15.65
C VAL A 254 -17.59 6.09 14.48
N GLY A 255 -18.36 5.54 13.55
CA GLY A 255 -18.96 6.31 12.45
C GLY A 255 -19.85 7.45 12.98
N ALA A 256 -20.69 7.17 13.98
CA ALA A 256 -21.52 8.18 14.63
C ALA A 256 -20.69 9.25 15.34
N LEU A 257 -19.61 8.87 16.02
CA LEU A 257 -18.69 9.82 16.65
C LEU A 257 -18.03 10.75 15.61
N VAL A 258 -17.55 10.18 14.50
CA VAL A 258 -16.95 10.96 13.40
C VAL A 258 -17.98 11.91 12.78
N MET A 259 -19.22 11.45 12.60
CA MET A 259 -20.33 12.29 12.14
C MET A 259 -20.61 13.47 13.10
N LEU A 260 -20.67 13.21 14.41
CA LEU A 260 -20.92 14.25 15.42
C LEU A 260 -19.79 15.29 15.47
N LEU A 261 -18.53 14.83 15.40
CA LEU A 261 -17.38 15.71 15.26
C LEU A 261 -17.49 16.57 13.99
N GLY A 262 -17.91 15.95 12.89
CA GLY A 262 -18.18 16.64 11.63
C GLY A 262 -19.23 17.74 11.79
N VAL A 263 -20.37 17.43 12.37
CA VAL A 263 -21.43 18.43 12.64
C VAL A 263 -20.90 19.60 13.48
N ALA A 264 -20.12 19.29 14.53
CA ALA A 264 -19.54 20.33 15.41
C ALA A 264 -18.53 21.23 14.67
N LEU A 265 -17.69 20.65 13.78
CA LEU A 265 -16.73 21.41 12.98
C LEU A 265 -17.44 22.26 11.92
N LEU A 266 -18.38 21.66 11.18
CA LEU A 266 -19.10 22.31 10.10
C LEU A 266 -20.06 23.43 10.61
N SER A 267 -20.52 23.31 11.83
CA SER A 267 -21.34 24.39 12.44
C SER A 267 -20.62 25.74 12.51
N ARG A 268 -19.29 25.71 12.63
CA ARG A 268 -18.42 26.88 12.72
C ARG A 268 -18.16 27.58 11.38
N ILE A 269 -18.39 26.87 10.25
CA ILE A 269 -18.16 27.40 8.90
C ILE A 269 -19.32 28.32 8.54
N LYS A 270 -19.02 29.56 8.13
CA LYS A 270 -19.97 30.53 7.64
C LYS A 270 -19.82 30.74 6.14
N ILE A 271 -20.88 31.22 5.50
CA ILE A 271 -20.84 31.65 4.08
C ILE A 271 -19.88 32.82 3.96
N ASP A 272 -19.03 32.75 2.96
CA ASP A 272 -18.11 33.81 2.58
C ASP A 272 -18.58 34.41 1.25
N ILE A 273 -19.32 35.51 1.36
CA ILE A 273 -19.97 36.13 0.20
C ILE A 273 -18.94 36.70 -0.79
N GLU A 274 -17.77 37.13 -0.31
CA GLU A 274 -16.71 37.65 -1.20
C GLU A 274 -16.03 36.51 -1.97
N ALA A 275 -15.69 35.41 -1.29
CA ALA A 275 -15.14 34.24 -1.93
C ALA A 275 -16.12 33.59 -2.92
N ASP A 276 -17.42 33.60 -2.63
CA ASP A 276 -18.45 33.05 -3.53
C ASP A 276 -18.70 33.94 -4.78
N LYS A 277 -18.28 35.22 -4.77
CA LYS A 277 -18.28 36.06 -5.99
C LYS A 277 -17.19 35.66 -6.97
N ASP A 278 -16.01 35.32 -6.44
CA ASP A 278 -14.87 34.90 -7.26
C ASP A 278 -15.03 33.46 -7.77
N PHE A 279 -15.57 32.59 -6.92
CA PHE A 279 -15.86 31.18 -7.23
C PHE A 279 -17.18 30.76 -6.59
N HIS A 280 -18.20 30.54 -7.39
CA HIS A 280 -19.59 30.32 -6.96
C HIS A 280 -19.83 29.29 -5.84
N TYR A 281 -18.90 28.30 -5.71
CA TYR A 281 -18.97 27.24 -4.70
C TYR A 281 -17.87 27.31 -3.62
N ALA A 282 -17.18 28.44 -3.47
CA ALA A 282 -16.05 28.56 -2.53
C ALA A 282 -16.44 28.18 -1.10
N SER A 283 -17.61 28.60 -0.63
CA SER A 283 -18.13 28.26 0.70
C SER A 283 -18.49 26.78 0.83
N VAL A 284 -18.99 26.15 -0.23
CA VAL A 284 -19.29 24.72 -0.29
C VAL A 284 -17.98 23.91 -0.24
N GLU A 285 -16.97 24.30 -1.00
CA GLU A 285 -15.67 23.64 -1.02
C GLU A 285 -14.94 23.73 0.33
N LYS A 286 -15.15 24.82 1.12
CA LYS A 286 -14.66 24.88 2.51
C LYS A 286 -15.28 23.80 3.41
N VAL A 287 -16.54 23.43 3.18
CA VAL A 287 -17.20 22.31 3.89
C VAL A 287 -16.58 20.98 3.48
N PHE A 288 -16.35 20.78 2.18
CA PHE A 288 -15.70 19.58 1.68
C PHE A 288 -14.23 19.48 2.08
N ALA A 289 -13.51 20.58 2.24
CA ALA A 289 -12.15 20.58 2.75
C ALA A 289 -12.05 19.95 4.16
N VAL A 290 -13.06 20.17 5.02
CA VAL A 290 -13.12 19.48 6.32
C VAL A 290 -13.33 17.97 6.14
N LEU A 291 -14.23 17.54 5.24
CA LEU A 291 -14.43 16.12 4.93
C LEU A 291 -13.14 15.49 4.42
N MET A 292 -12.39 16.18 3.55
CA MET A 292 -11.12 15.69 3.02
C MET A 292 -10.08 15.40 4.10
N VAL A 293 -10.06 16.11 5.21
CA VAL A 293 -9.17 15.74 6.33
C VAL A 293 -9.47 14.34 6.86
N PHE A 294 -10.76 14.00 6.96
CA PHE A 294 -11.18 12.67 7.44
C PHE A 294 -10.92 11.58 6.39
N THR A 295 -11.17 11.86 5.12
CA THR A 295 -10.87 10.88 4.04
C THR A 295 -9.38 10.71 3.84
N ALA A 296 -8.55 11.75 4.01
CA ALA A 296 -7.10 11.65 4.02
C ALA A 296 -6.58 10.76 5.17
N CYS A 297 -7.15 10.91 6.38
CA CYS A 297 -6.84 10.01 7.50
C CYS A 297 -7.19 8.55 7.16
N ALA A 298 -8.36 8.33 6.56
CA ALA A 298 -8.80 7.01 6.14
C ALA A 298 -7.91 6.43 5.04
N MET A 299 -7.53 7.24 4.05
CA MET A 299 -6.64 6.82 2.96
C MET A 299 -5.24 6.51 3.46
N ALA A 300 -4.67 7.32 4.34
CA ALA A 300 -3.38 7.05 4.98
C ALA A 300 -3.40 5.73 5.78
N PHE A 301 -4.48 5.48 6.53
CA PHE A 301 -4.65 4.23 7.25
C PHE A 301 -4.76 3.05 6.28
N ALA A 302 -5.57 3.16 5.24
CA ALA A 302 -5.74 2.14 4.22
C ALA A 302 -4.42 1.81 3.51
N HIS A 303 -3.67 2.85 3.12
CA HIS A 303 -2.36 2.75 2.51
C HIS A 303 -1.39 2.01 3.43
N GLY A 304 -1.19 2.48 4.66
CA GLY A 304 -0.31 1.81 5.62
C GLY A 304 -0.66 0.34 5.85
N SER A 305 -1.95 0.00 5.90
CA SER A 305 -2.42 -1.38 6.09
C SER A 305 -2.11 -2.32 4.92
N ASN A 306 -2.05 -1.80 3.70
CA ASN A 306 -1.72 -2.59 2.51
C ASN A 306 -0.22 -2.61 2.27
N ASP A 307 0.41 -1.46 2.24
CA ASP A 307 1.73 -1.30 1.64
C ASP A 307 2.89 -1.61 2.61
N VAL A 308 2.63 -1.68 3.93
CA VAL A 308 3.61 -2.22 4.88
C VAL A 308 4.03 -3.65 4.51
N ALA A 309 3.13 -4.43 3.92
CA ALA A 309 3.37 -5.79 3.51
C ALA A 309 4.47 -5.92 2.43
N ASN A 310 4.66 -4.87 1.62
CA ASN A 310 5.71 -4.81 0.60
C ASN A 310 7.13 -4.92 1.19
N ALA A 311 7.34 -4.42 2.40
CA ALA A 311 8.60 -4.54 3.13
C ALA A 311 8.59 -5.71 4.12
N VAL A 312 7.48 -5.86 4.85
CA VAL A 312 7.36 -6.80 5.95
C VAL A 312 7.15 -8.24 5.45
N GLY A 313 6.52 -8.47 4.30
CA GLY A 313 6.28 -9.80 3.75
C GLY A 313 7.58 -10.60 3.52
N PRO A 314 8.49 -10.12 2.67
CA PRO A 314 9.78 -10.77 2.48
C PRO A 314 10.61 -10.85 3.76
N LEU A 315 10.60 -9.80 4.61
CA LEU A 315 11.30 -9.83 5.89
C LEU A 315 10.75 -10.92 6.83
N ALA A 316 9.43 -11.07 6.91
CA ALA A 316 8.79 -12.10 7.72
C ALA A 316 9.11 -13.51 7.22
N ALA A 317 9.23 -13.71 5.90
CA ALA A 317 9.70 -14.96 5.33
C ALA A 317 11.11 -15.31 5.80
N ILE A 318 12.04 -14.33 5.74
CA ILE A 318 13.42 -14.50 6.22
C ILE A 318 13.47 -14.82 7.71
N VAL A 319 12.74 -14.06 8.53
CA VAL A 319 12.67 -14.26 9.98
C VAL A 319 12.16 -15.66 10.32
N GLY A 320 11.11 -16.12 9.64
CA GLY A 320 10.56 -17.46 9.83
C GLY A 320 11.56 -18.57 9.52
N VAL A 321 12.31 -18.45 8.42
CA VAL A 321 13.34 -19.43 8.03
C VAL A 321 14.50 -19.44 9.02
N ILE A 322 15.00 -18.28 9.43
CA ILE A 322 16.13 -18.21 10.37
C ILE A 322 15.73 -18.72 11.77
N GLN A 323 14.57 -18.34 12.29
CA GLN A 323 14.09 -18.77 13.61
C GLN A 323 13.81 -20.26 13.69
N SER A 324 13.44 -20.91 12.58
CA SER A 324 13.26 -22.36 12.51
C SER A 324 14.55 -23.13 12.30
N GLY A 325 15.71 -22.46 12.24
CA GLY A 325 16.99 -23.10 11.92
C GLY A 325 17.04 -23.70 10.53
N GLY A 326 16.29 -23.12 9.57
CA GLY A 326 16.22 -23.59 8.19
C GLY A 326 15.25 -24.76 7.94
N GLN A 327 14.44 -25.15 8.95
CA GLN A 327 13.53 -26.30 8.81
C GLN A 327 12.18 -25.96 8.21
N MET A 328 11.75 -24.69 8.24
CA MET A 328 10.41 -24.26 7.83
C MET A 328 10.47 -23.27 6.67
N VAL A 329 10.57 -23.79 5.47
CA VAL A 329 10.31 -22.99 4.27
C VAL A 329 8.80 -23.03 4.01
N GLY A 330 8.12 -21.88 4.11
CA GLY A 330 6.69 -21.77 3.78
C GLY A 330 5.69 -22.18 4.85
N ALA A 331 6.12 -22.54 6.06
CA ALA A 331 5.17 -22.79 7.13
C ALA A 331 4.54 -21.48 7.66
N LYS A 332 3.30 -21.59 8.17
CA LYS A 332 2.54 -20.51 8.80
C LYS A 332 3.19 -20.08 10.14
N ALA A 333 4.43 -19.57 10.08
CA ALA A 333 5.01 -18.93 11.27
C ALA A 333 4.20 -17.66 11.54
N ALA A 334 3.74 -17.48 12.77
CA ALA A 334 3.04 -16.27 13.16
C ALA A 334 3.91 -15.04 12.84
N LEU A 335 3.31 -14.01 12.29
CA LEU A 335 3.99 -12.76 11.98
C LEU A 335 4.36 -12.06 13.31
N PRO A 336 5.66 -11.88 13.63
CA PRO A 336 6.03 -11.20 14.86
C PRO A 336 5.65 -9.72 14.83
N SER A 337 5.00 -9.21 15.87
CA SER A 337 4.55 -7.81 15.94
C SER A 337 5.69 -6.80 15.79
N TRP A 338 6.93 -7.15 16.19
CA TRP A 338 8.09 -6.28 16.03
C TRP A 338 8.46 -6.06 14.55
N VAL A 339 8.14 -7.00 13.65
CA VAL A 339 8.39 -6.85 12.20
C VAL A 339 7.44 -5.81 11.61
N LEU A 340 6.16 -5.81 12.02
CA LEU A 340 5.21 -4.76 11.65
C LEU A 340 5.62 -3.40 12.21
N LEU A 341 6.13 -3.37 13.45
CA LEU A 341 6.65 -2.15 14.07
C LEU A 341 7.82 -1.58 13.27
N LEU A 342 8.78 -2.43 12.86
CA LEU A 342 9.92 -2.03 12.04
C LEU A 342 9.45 -1.47 10.69
N GLY A 343 8.48 -2.13 10.03
CA GLY A 343 7.89 -1.66 8.79
C GLY A 343 7.18 -0.31 8.95
N GLY A 344 6.32 -0.17 9.96
CA GLY A 344 5.60 1.07 10.24
C GLY A 344 6.53 2.25 10.55
N VAL A 345 7.56 2.04 11.36
CA VAL A 345 8.58 3.06 11.65
C VAL A 345 9.37 3.43 10.38
N GLY A 346 9.73 2.45 9.56
CA GLY A 346 10.39 2.67 8.27
C GLY A 346 9.55 3.56 7.35
N ILE A 347 8.25 3.27 7.20
CA ILE A 347 7.31 4.08 6.42
C ILE A 347 7.29 5.52 6.94
N VAL A 348 7.12 5.73 8.25
CA VAL A 348 7.08 7.06 8.87
C VAL A 348 8.36 7.87 8.61
N ILE A 349 9.53 7.25 8.73
CA ILE A 349 10.80 7.92 8.45
C ILE A 349 10.92 8.24 6.96
N GLY A 350 10.47 7.34 6.08
CA GLY A 350 10.45 7.54 4.63
C GLY A 350 9.62 8.76 4.23
N LEU A 351 8.38 8.81 4.65
CA LEU A 351 7.47 9.92 4.35
C LEU A 351 7.92 11.26 4.94
N ALA A 352 8.51 11.24 6.14
CA ALA A 352 9.02 12.45 6.77
C ALA A 352 10.25 13.03 6.05
N THR A 353 11.09 12.19 5.43
CA THR A 353 12.34 12.60 4.79
C THR A 353 12.19 12.97 3.32
N TYR A 354 11.46 12.19 2.54
CA TYR A 354 11.34 12.35 1.08
C TYR A 354 9.92 12.53 0.55
N GLY A 355 8.89 12.17 1.31
CA GLY A 355 7.49 12.19 0.86
C GLY A 355 7.03 13.52 0.27
N TYR A 356 7.56 14.66 0.77
CA TYR A 356 7.19 15.98 0.28
C TYR A 356 7.47 16.18 -1.22
N LYS A 357 8.51 15.53 -1.78
CA LYS A 357 8.87 15.66 -3.19
C LYS A 357 7.83 15.04 -4.10
N VAL A 358 7.44 13.80 -3.80
CA VAL A 358 6.46 13.07 -4.61
C VAL A 358 5.05 13.65 -4.43
N ILE A 359 4.68 14.06 -3.19
CA ILE A 359 3.41 14.78 -2.93
C ILE A 359 3.32 16.06 -3.79
N ALA A 360 4.43 16.81 -3.91
CA ALA A 360 4.44 18.04 -4.71
C ALA A 360 4.21 17.76 -6.21
N THR A 361 4.73 16.65 -6.73
CA THR A 361 4.49 16.23 -8.13
C THR A 361 3.02 15.88 -8.34
N ILE A 362 2.45 14.98 -7.53
CA ILE A 362 1.05 14.55 -7.68
C ILE A 362 0.08 15.71 -7.47
N GLY A 363 0.31 16.53 -6.43
CA GLY A 363 -0.60 17.61 -6.08
C GLY A 363 -0.65 18.78 -7.07
N LYS A 364 0.33 18.92 -7.96
CA LYS A 364 0.42 20.06 -8.88
C LYS A 364 0.26 19.70 -10.35
N GLU A 365 0.56 18.47 -10.76
CA GLU A 365 0.80 18.13 -12.16
C GLU A 365 -0.25 17.21 -12.78
N ILE A 366 -1.13 16.57 -11.95
CA ILE A 366 -2.06 15.57 -12.49
C ILE A 366 -3.39 16.19 -12.91
N THR A 367 -4.05 16.98 -12.06
CA THR A 367 -5.33 17.62 -12.38
C THR A 367 -5.65 18.73 -11.38
N GLU A 368 -6.48 19.69 -11.81
CA GLU A 368 -7.09 20.66 -10.90
C GLU A 368 -8.17 19.97 -10.08
N LEU A 369 -7.89 19.71 -8.82
CA LEU A 369 -8.81 19.08 -7.88
C LEU A 369 -9.48 20.14 -7.00
N THR A 370 -10.80 20.01 -6.86
CA THR A 370 -11.53 20.68 -5.77
C THR A 370 -11.71 19.72 -4.61
N PRO A 371 -11.91 20.20 -3.36
CA PRO A 371 -12.19 19.34 -2.22
C PRO A 371 -13.36 18.36 -2.43
N SER A 372 -14.42 18.79 -3.11
CA SER A 372 -15.59 17.94 -3.42
C SER A 372 -15.27 16.77 -4.37
N ARG A 373 -14.32 16.94 -5.30
CA ARG A 373 -13.83 15.87 -6.18
C ARG A 373 -12.81 14.99 -5.47
N GLY A 374 -11.90 15.63 -4.72
CA GLY A 374 -10.82 14.93 -4.02
C GLY A 374 -11.34 13.96 -2.97
N PHE A 375 -12.34 14.33 -2.15
CA PHE A 375 -12.87 13.41 -1.15
C PHE A 375 -13.52 12.16 -1.77
N ALA A 376 -14.21 12.32 -2.92
CA ALA A 376 -14.86 11.20 -3.58
C ALA A 376 -13.80 10.18 -4.06
N ALA A 377 -12.68 10.66 -4.62
CA ALA A 377 -11.55 9.83 -5.00
C ALA A 377 -10.91 9.15 -3.78
N GLU A 378 -10.61 9.92 -2.71
CA GLU A 378 -9.97 9.39 -1.48
C GLU A 378 -10.85 8.35 -0.77
N LEU A 379 -12.14 8.63 -0.57
CA LEU A 379 -13.04 7.71 0.11
C LEU A 379 -13.23 6.41 -0.69
N ALA A 380 -13.38 6.51 -2.02
CA ALA A 380 -13.50 5.35 -2.89
C ALA A 380 -12.23 4.50 -2.87
N THR A 381 -11.07 5.13 -2.97
CA THR A 381 -9.77 4.45 -2.95
C THR A 381 -9.52 3.82 -1.57
N ALA A 382 -9.73 4.56 -0.48
CA ALA A 382 -9.58 4.03 0.88
C ALA A 382 -10.49 2.81 1.10
N THR A 383 -11.75 2.86 0.67
CA THR A 383 -12.69 1.74 0.78
C THR A 383 -12.22 0.53 -0.03
N THR A 384 -11.73 0.74 -1.25
CA THR A 384 -11.23 -0.33 -2.12
C THR A 384 -9.96 -0.96 -1.55
N VAL A 385 -9.00 -0.16 -1.11
CA VAL A 385 -7.72 -0.64 -0.55
C VAL A 385 -7.94 -1.38 0.77
N VAL A 386 -8.74 -0.81 1.69
CA VAL A 386 -9.06 -1.47 2.97
C VAL A 386 -9.83 -2.76 2.73
N GLY A 387 -10.77 -2.78 1.77
CA GLY A 387 -11.49 -4.00 1.36
C GLY A 387 -10.56 -5.08 0.81
N ALA A 388 -9.61 -4.70 -0.05
CA ALA A 388 -8.59 -5.61 -0.58
C ALA A 388 -7.68 -6.14 0.54
N SER A 389 -7.23 -5.26 1.44
CA SER A 389 -6.42 -5.65 2.61
C SER A 389 -7.13 -6.65 3.50
N ALA A 390 -8.46 -6.52 3.68
CA ALA A 390 -9.26 -7.45 4.47
C ALA A 390 -9.30 -8.89 3.94
N ILE A 391 -9.12 -9.07 2.64
CA ILE A 391 -9.03 -10.39 2.01
C ILE A 391 -7.58 -10.80 1.72
N GLY A 392 -6.63 -10.06 2.25
CA GLY A 392 -5.19 -10.33 2.09
C GLY A 392 -4.65 -10.06 0.69
N LEU A 393 -5.32 -9.25 -0.13
CA LEU A 393 -4.91 -8.98 -1.51
C LEU A 393 -4.01 -7.73 -1.57
N PRO A 394 -2.74 -7.88 -1.96
CA PRO A 394 -1.87 -6.74 -2.20
C PRO A 394 -2.32 -6.00 -3.47
N VAL A 395 -2.75 -4.76 -3.32
CA VAL A 395 -3.16 -3.90 -4.43
C VAL A 395 -2.18 -2.75 -4.60
N SER A 396 -2.10 -2.18 -5.80
CA SER A 396 -1.37 -0.94 -6.00
C SER A 396 -2.22 0.24 -5.53
N THR A 397 -1.63 1.10 -4.74
CA THR A 397 -2.24 2.35 -4.27
C THR A 397 -1.88 3.54 -5.16
N THR A 398 -0.98 3.32 -6.13
CA THR A 398 -0.49 4.33 -7.10
C THR A 398 -1.37 4.43 -8.33
#